data_b8334f882db7c802f7c0a08f52e54e7d
#
_entry.id   b8334f882db7c802f7c0a08f52e54e7d
#
_cell.length_a   1.000
_cell.length_b   1.000
_cell.length_c   1.000
_cell.angle_alpha   90.00
_cell.angle_beta   90.00
_cell.angle_gamma   90.00
#
_symmetry.space_group_name_H-M   'P 1'
#
loop_
_entity.id
_entity.type
_entity.pdbx_description
1 polymer ?
#
loop_
_entity_poly.entity_id
_entity_poly.type
_entity_poly.pdbx_seq_one_letter_code
_entity_poly.pdbx_strand_id
1 'polypeptide(L)'
;MNKAELIDALTAKLNVDRRQATEAVENVVDTIVRAVHKGDSVTITGFGVFEQRRRAARVARNPRTGETVKVKHTSVPAFRPGAQFKAVVAGAQKLPAEGPAVKRGAVGGAVKKAAAKKAVRKAVAKKVVRKAAVKKVVAKKAPARKAPAKKAPARKAPAK
;
A
#
# COMPACT_ATOMS: atom_id res chain seq x y z
N MET A 1 20.98 14.88 12.04
CA MET A 1 21.14 15.67 10.79
C MET A 1 20.18 16.83 10.82
N ASN A 2 20.68 18.05 10.76
CA ASN A 2 19.87 19.26 10.67
C ASN A 2 19.87 19.82 9.23
N LYS A 3 19.16 20.96 8.98
CA LYS A 3 19.09 21.56 7.64
C LYS A 3 20.49 21.92 7.09
N ALA A 4 21.38 22.44 7.93
CA ALA A 4 22.74 22.82 7.50
C ALA A 4 23.56 21.59 7.08
N GLU A 5 23.56 20.55 7.89
CA GLU A 5 24.22 19.27 7.57
C GLU A 5 23.67 18.60 6.29
N LEU A 6 22.35 18.73 6.06
CA LEU A 6 21.72 18.25 4.83
C LEU A 6 22.26 19.03 3.60
N ILE A 7 22.36 20.35 3.71
CA ILE A 7 22.91 21.22 2.66
C ILE A 7 24.38 20.85 2.38
N ASP A 8 25.18 20.67 3.43
CA ASP A 8 26.59 20.30 3.29
C ASP A 8 26.75 18.92 2.62
N ALA A 9 25.93 17.94 2.97
CA ALA A 9 25.92 16.64 2.33
C ALA A 9 25.51 16.71 0.86
N LEU A 10 24.55 17.58 0.51
CA LEU A 10 24.13 17.79 -0.88
C LEU A 10 25.19 18.52 -1.69
N THR A 11 25.84 19.54 -1.13
CA THR A 11 26.97 20.26 -1.73
C THR A 11 28.08 19.28 -2.14
N ALA A 12 28.49 18.42 -1.23
CA ALA A 12 29.50 17.40 -1.50
C ALA A 12 29.04 16.36 -2.53
N LYS A 13 27.77 15.93 -2.49
CA LYS A 13 27.25 14.87 -3.37
C LYS A 13 26.97 15.35 -4.79
N LEU A 14 26.50 16.57 -4.95
CA LEU A 14 26.14 17.16 -6.25
C LEU A 14 27.29 17.95 -6.86
N ASN A 15 28.36 18.21 -6.09
CA ASN A 15 29.49 19.05 -6.48
C ASN A 15 29.04 20.42 -7.00
N VAL A 16 28.10 21.03 -6.29
CA VAL A 16 27.54 22.37 -6.56
C VAL A 16 27.92 23.33 -5.46
N ASP A 17 27.78 24.64 -5.72
CA ASP A 17 28.00 25.64 -4.71
C ASP A 17 26.98 25.55 -3.56
N ARG A 18 27.41 25.85 -2.33
CA ARG A 18 26.56 25.80 -1.13
C ARG A 18 25.30 26.65 -1.26
N ARG A 19 25.40 27.79 -1.96
CA ARG A 19 24.26 28.66 -2.23
C ARG A 19 23.19 27.94 -3.07
N GLN A 20 23.62 27.29 -4.15
CA GLN A 20 22.73 26.52 -5.03
C GLN A 20 22.11 25.33 -4.30
N ALA A 21 22.87 24.63 -3.45
CA ALA A 21 22.37 23.54 -2.63
C ALA A 21 21.31 24.04 -1.62
N THR A 22 21.52 25.23 -1.03
CA THR A 22 20.56 25.86 -0.12
C THR A 22 19.27 26.21 -0.84
N GLU A 23 19.34 26.88 -1.97
CA GLU A 23 18.16 27.24 -2.78
C GLU A 23 17.39 25.98 -3.23
N ALA A 24 18.08 24.92 -3.61
CA ALA A 24 17.44 23.67 -4.00
C ALA A 24 16.64 23.04 -2.85
N VAL A 25 17.22 22.96 -1.66
CA VAL A 25 16.53 22.43 -0.47
C VAL A 25 15.32 23.29 -0.09
N GLU A 26 15.50 24.61 -0.08
CA GLU A 26 14.42 25.56 0.27
C GLU A 26 13.26 25.49 -0.74
N ASN A 27 13.55 25.47 -2.03
CA ASN A 27 12.54 25.36 -3.08
C ASN A 27 11.77 24.04 -3.00
N VAL A 28 12.43 22.92 -2.71
CA VAL A 28 11.75 21.62 -2.54
C VAL A 28 10.81 21.66 -1.35
N VAL A 29 11.29 22.15 -0.19
CA VAL A 29 10.47 22.25 1.03
C VAL A 29 9.30 23.21 0.83
N ASP A 30 9.53 24.40 0.27
CA ASP A 30 8.49 25.41 0.02
C ASP A 30 7.41 24.88 -0.94
N THR A 31 7.80 24.21 -2.01
CA THR A 31 6.86 23.59 -2.97
C THR A 31 5.97 22.56 -2.28
N ILE A 32 6.54 21.69 -1.43
CA ILE A 32 5.78 20.69 -0.68
C ILE A 32 4.82 21.36 0.30
N VAL A 33 5.30 22.34 1.07
CA VAL A 33 4.47 23.06 2.07
C VAL A 33 3.31 23.77 1.40
N ARG A 34 3.54 24.48 0.28
CA ARG A 34 2.48 25.19 -0.45
C ARG A 34 1.43 24.24 -1.03
N ALA A 35 1.84 23.11 -1.59
CA ALA A 35 0.91 22.12 -2.11
C ALA A 35 0.04 21.52 -0.98
N VAL A 36 0.67 21.11 0.13
CA VAL A 36 -0.05 20.54 1.28
C VAL A 36 -0.98 21.57 1.93
N HIS A 37 -0.55 22.84 2.01
CA HIS A 37 -1.41 23.93 2.52
C HIS A 37 -2.68 24.12 1.68
N LYS A 38 -2.59 24.01 0.35
CA LYS A 38 -3.75 24.05 -0.55
C LYS A 38 -4.69 22.84 -0.41
N GLY A 39 -4.23 21.77 0.25
CA GLY A 39 -4.97 20.51 0.41
C GLY A 39 -4.58 19.44 -0.59
N ASP A 40 -3.58 19.70 -1.43
CA ASP A 40 -3.06 18.73 -2.39
C ASP A 40 -2.14 17.71 -1.71
N SER A 41 -2.04 16.52 -2.27
CA SER A 41 -1.08 15.52 -1.82
C SER A 41 0.14 15.48 -2.73
N VAL A 42 1.35 15.51 -2.12
CA VAL A 42 2.62 15.39 -2.85
C VAL A 42 3.16 13.98 -2.69
N THR A 43 3.15 13.22 -3.79
CA THR A 43 3.64 11.85 -3.81
C THR A 43 5.06 11.79 -4.39
N ILE A 44 6.02 11.37 -3.57
CA ILE A 44 7.40 11.07 -3.99
C ILE A 44 7.53 9.54 -4.07
N THR A 45 7.59 9.03 -5.30
CA THR A 45 7.63 7.59 -5.56
C THR A 45 8.79 6.92 -4.83
N GLY A 46 8.47 5.88 -4.05
CA GLY A 46 9.43 5.12 -3.25
C GLY A 46 9.77 5.73 -1.90
N PHE A 47 9.56 7.03 -1.70
CA PHE A 47 9.79 7.72 -0.43
C PHE A 47 8.50 7.79 0.41
N GLY A 48 7.46 8.42 -0.12
CA GLY A 48 6.19 8.55 0.59
C GLY A 48 5.28 9.64 0.05
N VAL A 49 4.24 9.93 0.79
CA VAL A 49 3.21 10.92 0.47
C VAL A 49 3.11 11.93 1.60
N PHE A 50 3.17 13.21 1.26
CA PHE A 50 2.82 14.32 2.14
C PHE A 50 1.37 14.71 1.88
N GLU A 51 0.55 14.70 2.91
CA GLU A 51 -0.89 15.01 2.80
C GLU A 51 -1.36 15.88 3.96
N GLN A 52 -2.43 16.64 3.74
CA GLN A 52 -3.14 17.33 4.80
C GLN A 52 -4.20 16.41 5.41
N ARG A 53 -4.13 16.17 6.72
CA ARG A 53 -5.10 15.34 7.43
C ARG A 53 -6.01 16.20 8.29
N ARG A 54 -7.30 16.20 7.99
CA ARG A 54 -8.31 16.85 8.83
C ARG A 54 -8.60 16.00 10.05
N ARG A 55 -8.51 16.61 11.23
CA ARG A 55 -8.93 16.01 12.50
C ARG A 55 -10.31 16.55 12.85
N ALA A 56 -11.24 15.66 13.19
CA ALA A 56 -12.57 16.03 13.64
C ALA A 56 -12.53 16.81 14.96
N ALA A 57 -13.52 17.65 15.17
CA ALA A 57 -13.74 18.27 16.47
C ALA A 57 -13.96 17.17 17.53
N ARG A 58 -13.38 17.38 18.69
CA ARG A 58 -13.47 16.43 19.81
C ARG A 58 -13.62 17.15 21.13
N VAL A 59 -14.12 16.45 22.11
CA VAL A 59 -14.13 16.90 23.49
C VAL A 59 -12.90 16.30 24.18
N ALA A 60 -12.08 17.13 24.77
CA ALA A 60 -10.92 16.74 25.58
C ALA A 60 -11.13 17.14 27.03
N ARG A 61 -10.56 16.41 27.95
CA ARG A 61 -10.57 16.74 29.38
C ARG A 61 -9.19 17.21 29.81
N ASN A 62 -9.11 18.34 30.50
CA ASN A 62 -7.87 18.82 31.07
C ASN A 62 -7.47 17.89 32.25
N PRO A 63 -6.30 17.23 32.21
CA PRO A 63 -5.93 16.30 33.27
C PRO A 63 -5.67 16.96 34.60
N ARG A 64 -5.37 18.26 34.60
CA ARG A 64 -5.07 19.02 35.83
C ARG A 64 -6.31 19.59 36.55
N THR A 65 -7.27 20.11 35.76
CA THR A 65 -8.47 20.76 36.31
C THR A 65 -9.71 19.89 36.23
N GLY A 66 -9.69 18.82 35.43
CA GLY A 66 -10.84 17.97 35.19
C GLY A 66 -11.88 18.58 34.24
N GLU A 67 -11.68 19.83 33.81
CA GLU A 67 -12.62 20.53 32.93
C GLU A 67 -12.69 19.96 31.52
N THR A 68 -13.83 20.06 30.94
CA THR A 68 -14.10 19.60 29.57
C THR A 68 -13.87 20.74 28.60
N VAL A 69 -12.91 20.55 27.66
CA VAL A 69 -12.55 21.53 26.64
C VAL A 69 -12.99 21.03 25.27
N LYS A 70 -13.77 21.83 24.55
CA LYS A 70 -14.14 21.56 23.15
C LYS A 70 -12.99 21.95 22.21
N VAL A 71 -12.38 20.95 21.58
CA VAL A 71 -11.33 21.16 20.57
C VAL A 71 -11.98 21.24 19.20
N LYS A 72 -11.79 22.34 18.49
CA LYS A 72 -12.29 22.54 17.11
C LYS A 72 -11.61 21.59 16.14
N HIS A 73 -12.21 21.39 14.97
CA HIS A 73 -11.55 20.67 13.88
C HIS A 73 -10.26 21.38 13.48
N THR A 74 -9.22 20.62 13.19
CA THR A 74 -7.91 21.12 12.76
C THR A 74 -7.39 20.34 11.59
N SER A 75 -6.63 21.01 10.71
CA SER A 75 -5.86 20.36 9.65
C SER A 75 -4.41 20.26 10.08
N VAL A 76 -3.83 19.07 9.96
CA VAL A 76 -2.41 18.82 10.30
C VAL A 76 -1.70 18.19 9.11
N PRO A 77 -0.45 18.59 8.84
CA PRO A 77 0.36 17.89 7.86
C PRO A 77 0.66 16.47 8.34
N ALA A 78 0.64 15.51 7.44
CA ALA A 78 0.96 14.12 7.70
C ALA A 78 1.88 13.58 6.61
N PHE A 79 2.86 12.77 7.02
CA PHE A 79 3.71 12.03 6.11
C PHE A 79 3.37 10.54 6.19
N ARG A 80 3.08 9.94 5.04
CA ARG A 80 2.84 8.51 4.92
C ARG A 80 4.01 7.87 4.17
N PRO A 81 4.90 7.14 4.85
CA PRO A 81 6.06 6.54 4.21
C PRO A 81 5.65 5.46 3.18
N GLY A 82 6.34 5.43 2.07
CA GLY A 82 6.17 4.44 1.01
C GLY A 82 6.68 3.04 1.42
N ALA A 83 6.27 2.01 0.68
CA ALA A 83 6.64 0.63 0.98
C ALA A 83 8.16 0.40 0.92
N GLN A 84 8.86 1.00 -0.04
CA GLN A 84 10.32 0.89 -0.17
C GLN A 84 11.03 1.54 1.02
N PHE A 85 10.63 2.75 1.39
CA PHE A 85 11.20 3.46 2.54
C PHE A 85 10.99 2.67 3.84
N LYS A 86 9.78 2.13 4.05
CA LYS A 86 9.50 1.25 5.19
C LYS A 86 10.38 0.00 5.21
N ALA A 87 10.58 -0.66 4.06
CA ALA A 87 11.40 -1.86 3.96
C ALA A 87 12.87 -1.58 4.27
N VAL A 88 13.39 -0.41 3.86
CA VAL A 88 14.76 0.02 4.16
C VAL A 88 14.92 0.30 5.66
N VAL A 89 14.00 1.06 6.25
CA VAL A 89 14.05 1.41 7.69
C VAL A 89 13.88 0.16 8.58
N ALA A 90 13.04 -0.77 8.16
CA ALA A 90 12.84 -2.05 8.87
C ALA A 90 13.98 -3.06 8.66
N GLY A 91 15.02 -2.72 7.88
CA GLY A 91 16.14 -3.63 7.59
C GLY A 91 15.80 -4.77 6.62
N ALA A 92 14.57 -4.84 6.11
CA ALA A 92 14.14 -5.87 5.16
C ALA A 92 14.77 -5.68 3.76
N GLN A 93 15.21 -4.47 3.45
CA GLN A 93 15.91 -4.15 2.21
C GLN A 93 17.23 -3.44 2.54
N LYS A 94 18.34 -4.00 2.09
CA LYS A 94 19.67 -3.36 2.22
C LYS A 94 19.74 -2.17 1.29
N LEU A 95 20.29 -1.04 1.79
CA LEU A 95 20.64 0.10 0.96
C LEU A 95 21.76 -0.28 0.00
N PRO A 96 21.68 0.07 -1.30
CA PRO A 96 22.83 -0.06 -2.18
C PRO A 96 23.95 0.87 -1.68
N ALA A 97 25.20 0.39 -1.72
CA ALA A 97 26.39 1.19 -1.33
C ALA A 97 26.55 2.42 -2.23
N GLU A 98 26.19 2.29 -3.50
CA GLU A 98 26.19 3.36 -4.49
C GLU A 98 24.83 3.50 -5.16
N GLY A 99 24.43 4.75 -5.49
CA GLY A 99 23.19 5.06 -6.18
C GLY A 99 22.07 5.56 -5.29
N PRO A 100 20.89 5.82 -5.87
CA PRO A 100 19.75 6.37 -5.12
C PRO A 100 19.20 5.33 -4.15
N ALA A 101 19.04 5.72 -2.88
CA ALA A 101 18.44 4.90 -1.82
C ALA A 101 17.03 4.41 -2.15
N VAL A 102 16.33 5.18 -2.97
CA VAL A 102 14.98 4.87 -3.49
C VAL A 102 15.10 4.70 -5.00
N LYS A 103 14.81 3.51 -5.51
CA LYS A 103 14.79 3.26 -6.96
C LYS A 103 13.70 4.13 -7.59
N ARG A 104 14.11 4.96 -8.55
CA ARG A 104 13.17 5.70 -9.41
C ARG A 104 12.23 4.68 -10.04
N GLY A 105 10.93 4.83 -9.76
CA GLY A 105 9.85 3.91 -10.11
C GLY A 105 10.12 2.98 -11.29
N ALA A 106 10.62 1.81 -11.03
CA ALA A 106 10.49 0.73 -11.98
C ALA A 106 9.02 0.29 -11.95
N VAL A 107 8.22 0.82 -12.86
CA VAL A 107 6.86 0.33 -13.19
C VAL A 107 6.92 -1.14 -13.68
N GLY A 108 8.07 -1.81 -13.58
CA GLY A 108 8.36 -3.14 -14.07
C GLY A 108 8.17 -4.31 -13.09
N GLY A 109 7.88 -4.05 -11.80
CA GLY A 109 7.74 -5.15 -10.81
C GLY A 109 6.46 -5.97 -10.93
N ALA A 110 5.39 -5.41 -11.52
CA ALA A 110 4.10 -6.08 -11.67
C ALA A 110 4.08 -7.12 -12.80
N VAL A 111 4.89 -6.93 -13.84
CA VAL A 111 4.86 -7.80 -15.03
C VAL A 111 5.49 -9.18 -14.77
N LYS A 112 6.55 -9.26 -13.95
CA LYS A 112 7.16 -10.57 -13.61
C LYS A 112 6.27 -11.44 -12.70
N LYS A 113 5.49 -10.83 -11.78
CA LYS A 113 4.53 -11.60 -10.95
C LYS A 113 3.31 -12.07 -11.75
N ALA A 114 2.87 -11.31 -12.75
CA ALA A 114 1.78 -11.71 -13.64
C ALA A 114 2.19 -12.86 -14.59
N ALA A 115 3.42 -12.84 -15.11
CA ALA A 115 3.95 -13.91 -15.93
C ALA A 115 4.12 -15.23 -15.15
N ALA A 116 4.63 -15.17 -13.91
CA ALA A 116 4.73 -16.33 -13.03
C ALA A 116 3.36 -16.91 -12.65
N LYS A 117 2.37 -16.07 -12.32
CA LYS A 117 0.98 -16.51 -12.06
C LYS A 117 0.32 -17.12 -13.30
N LYS A 118 0.62 -16.61 -14.51
CA LYS A 118 0.08 -17.16 -15.77
C LYS A 118 0.70 -18.51 -16.12
N ALA A 119 1.99 -18.72 -15.83
CA ALA A 119 2.67 -20.00 -16.00
C ALA A 119 2.15 -21.07 -15.04
N VAL A 120 1.95 -20.73 -13.77
CA VAL A 120 1.39 -21.64 -12.75
C VAL A 120 -0.07 -21.99 -13.06
N ARG A 121 -0.89 -21.03 -13.49
CA ARG A 121 -2.29 -21.31 -13.93
C ARG A 121 -2.35 -22.23 -15.16
N LYS A 122 -1.43 -22.06 -16.13
CA LYS A 122 -1.35 -22.91 -17.33
C LYS A 122 -0.91 -24.34 -16.99
N ALA A 123 0.00 -24.52 -16.00
CA ALA A 123 0.42 -25.84 -15.52
C ALA A 123 -0.68 -26.55 -14.72
N VAL A 124 -1.43 -25.84 -13.88
CA VAL A 124 -2.56 -26.39 -13.10
C VAL A 124 -3.71 -26.78 -14.03
N ALA A 125 -4.05 -25.93 -15.03
CA ALA A 125 -5.08 -26.25 -16.00
C ALA A 125 -4.75 -27.51 -16.81
N LYS A 126 -3.47 -27.70 -17.22
CA LYS A 126 -3.01 -28.89 -17.97
C LYS A 126 -3.08 -30.17 -17.11
N LYS A 127 -2.89 -30.05 -15.78
CA LYS A 127 -2.98 -31.19 -14.83
C LYS A 127 -4.44 -31.57 -14.55
N VAL A 128 -5.36 -30.60 -14.51
CA VAL A 128 -6.80 -30.84 -14.33
C VAL A 128 -7.42 -31.52 -15.56
N VAL A 129 -7.05 -31.09 -16.78
CA VAL A 129 -7.55 -31.70 -18.01
C VAL A 129 -7.10 -33.15 -18.14
N ARG A 130 -5.84 -33.48 -17.77
CA ARG A 130 -5.38 -34.89 -17.76
C ARG A 130 -6.10 -35.76 -16.74
N LYS A 131 -6.44 -35.21 -15.55
CA LYS A 131 -7.18 -35.94 -14.51
C LYS A 131 -8.66 -36.16 -14.87
N ALA A 132 -9.28 -35.24 -15.64
CA ALA A 132 -10.63 -35.37 -16.17
C ALA A 132 -10.72 -36.42 -17.31
N ALA A 133 -9.70 -36.50 -18.16
CA ALA A 133 -9.65 -37.51 -19.24
C ALA A 133 -9.55 -38.94 -18.68
N VAL A 134 -8.77 -39.17 -17.61
CA VAL A 134 -8.64 -40.48 -16.96
C VAL A 134 -9.95 -40.90 -16.27
N LYS A 135 -10.71 -39.97 -15.66
CA LYS A 135 -12.00 -40.26 -15.02
C LYS A 135 -13.11 -40.62 -16.04
N LYS A 136 -13.05 -40.14 -17.28
CA LYS A 136 -14.05 -40.38 -18.30
C LYS A 136 -13.98 -41.81 -18.90
N VAL A 137 -12.82 -42.46 -18.79
CA VAL A 137 -12.62 -43.84 -19.26
C VAL A 137 -13.12 -44.87 -18.24
N VAL A 138 -13.13 -44.54 -16.93
CA VAL A 138 -13.55 -45.43 -15.84
C VAL A 138 -15.08 -45.36 -15.61
N ALA A 139 -15.76 -44.27 -15.99
CA ALA A 139 -17.20 -44.07 -15.72
C ALA A 139 -18.13 -44.80 -16.73
N LYS A 140 -17.62 -45.50 -17.75
CA LYS A 140 -18.43 -46.16 -18.76
C LYS A 140 -18.79 -47.61 -18.43
N LYS A 141 -18.50 -48.08 -17.19
CA LYS A 141 -18.71 -49.48 -16.76
C LYS A 141 -19.43 -49.65 -15.42
N ALA A 142 -20.46 -48.81 -15.10
CA ALA A 142 -21.24 -49.04 -13.90
C ALA A 142 -22.75 -48.92 -14.22
N PRO A 143 -23.60 -49.93 -13.87
CA PRO A 143 -25.02 -49.95 -14.18
C PRO A 143 -25.82 -49.06 -13.22
N ALA A 144 -26.89 -48.49 -13.76
CA ALA A 144 -27.82 -47.61 -13.10
C ALA A 144 -28.56 -48.29 -11.93
N ARG A 145 -28.42 -47.76 -10.72
CA ARG A 145 -29.27 -48.11 -9.56
C ARG A 145 -30.24 -46.99 -9.30
N LYS A 146 -31.54 -47.25 -9.46
CA LYS A 146 -32.69 -46.38 -9.16
C LYS A 146 -32.73 -46.09 -7.66
N ALA A 147 -32.84 -44.82 -7.26
CA ALA A 147 -33.11 -44.38 -5.89
C ALA A 147 -34.54 -43.83 -5.79
N PRO A 148 -35.29 -44.13 -4.73
CA PRO A 148 -36.68 -43.70 -4.57
C PRO A 148 -36.79 -42.26 -4.02
N ALA A 149 -37.80 -41.55 -4.51
CA ALA A 149 -38.17 -40.20 -4.10
C ALA A 149 -38.71 -40.15 -2.65
N LYS A 150 -38.15 -39.27 -1.81
CA LYS A 150 -38.70 -38.94 -0.51
C LYS A 150 -39.32 -37.53 -0.53
N LYS A 151 -40.66 -37.47 -0.35
CA LYS A 151 -41.47 -36.28 -0.18
C LYS A 151 -41.07 -35.53 1.10
N ALA A 152 -40.91 -34.21 1.01
CA ALA A 152 -40.76 -33.32 2.16
C ALA A 152 -42.14 -32.73 2.58
N PRO A 153 -42.47 -32.62 3.88
CA PRO A 153 -43.72 -32.01 4.31
C PRO A 153 -43.64 -30.50 4.46
N ALA A 154 -44.69 -29.81 4.06
CA ALA A 154 -44.91 -28.38 4.17
C ALA A 154 -45.02 -27.94 5.64
N ARG A 155 -44.32 -26.86 6.01
CA ARG A 155 -44.43 -26.20 7.31
C ARG A 155 -45.24 -24.91 7.17
N LYS A 156 -46.42 -24.90 7.82
CA LYS A 156 -47.31 -23.74 7.98
C LYS A 156 -46.65 -22.66 8.85
N ALA A 157 -46.84 -21.40 8.49
CA ALA A 157 -46.58 -20.23 9.32
C ALA A 157 -47.77 -19.93 10.21
N PRO A 158 -47.57 -19.47 11.45
CA PRO A 158 -48.63 -18.89 12.25
C PRO A 158 -48.68 -17.37 12.09
N ALA A 159 -49.92 -16.85 11.96
CA ALA A 159 -50.26 -15.43 12.08
C ALA A 159 -50.27 -15.01 13.55
N LYS A 160 -49.69 -13.87 13.85
CA LYS A 160 -50.26 -12.78 14.66
C LYS A 160 -49.29 -11.60 14.60
#